data_39e31a548bee8061b7388774f942d87c
#
_entry.id   39e31a548bee8061b7388774f942d87c
#
_cell.length_a   1.000
_cell.length_b   1.000
_cell.length_c   1.000
_cell.angle_alpha   90.00
_cell.angle_beta   90.00
_cell.angle_gamma   90.00
#
_symmetry.space_group_name_H-M   'P 1'
#
loop_
_entity.id
_entity.type
_entity.pdbx_description
1 polymer ?
#
loop_
_entity_poly.entity_id
_entity_poly.type
_entity_poly.pdbx_seq_one_letter_code
_entity_poly.pdbx_strand_id
1 'polypeptide(L)'
;LTVLGTSYDSQSACNGVIVPVSESGLKDFDDRELPYGYKRMSIKRRDIEDISREHGAEQLPDGIVGIYLAKKPRCPSKKNPIAQSYLDVILAGCFGLGDDIGEAFAQEFVETTQGWDKPWVNDRAKPRYPRSIADVSLAAKAAKIDELLERLIPDAYNKRSTSS
;
A
#
# COMPACT_ATOMS: atom_id res chain seq x y z
N LEU A 1 -14.58 -5.75 -0.38
CA LEU A 1 -13.28 -5.20 -0.72
C LEU A 1 -12.28 -5.57 0.38
N THR A 2 -11.14 -6.10 -0.02
CA THR A 2 -9.98 -6.27 0.85
C THR A 2 -9.12 -5.02 0.75
N VAL A 3 -8.72 -4.47 1.87
CA VAL A 3 -7.77 -3.37 1.96
C VAL A 3 -6.47 -3.88 2.56
N LEU A 4 -5.37 -3.22 2.20
CA LEU A 4 -4.06 -3.49 2.77
C LEU A 4 -4.09 -3.23 4.27
N GLY A 5 -3.50 -4.13 5.04
CA GLY A 5 -3.34 -3.96 6.47
C GLY A 5 -1.93 -4.37 6.90
N THR A 6 -1.36 -3.62 7.80
CA THR A 6 -0.06 -3.92 8.40
C THR A 6 -0.28 -4.73 9.68
N SER A 7 0.48 -5.80 9.87
CA SER A 7 0.56 -6.57 11.11
C SER A 7 1.97 -6.58 11.65
N TYR A 8 2.11 -6.73 12.96
CA TYR A 8 3.44 -6.82 13.57
C TYR A 8 4.08 -8.17 13.30
N ASP A 9 5.30 -8.13 12.80
CA ASP A 9 6.22 -9.26 12.71
C ASP A 9 7.62 -8.77 13.09
N SER A 10 8.25 -9.43 14.05
CA SER A 10 9.57 -9.02 14.56
C SER A 10 10.74 -9.32 13.62
N GLN A 11 10.49 -10.09 12.56
CA GLN A 11 11.51 -10.52 11.58
C GLN A 11 11.28 -9.98 10.18
N SER A 12 10.25 -9.17 10.02
CA SER A 12 9.90 -8.58 8.73
C SER A 12 10.00 -7.06 8.77
N ALA A 13 10.26 -6.47 7.62
CA ALA A 13 10.20 -5.04 7.38
C ALA A 13 9.15 -4.74 6.31
N CYS A 14 8.67 -3.52 6.29
CA CYS A 14 7.89 -2.99 5.17
C CYS A 14 8.36 -1.56 4.89
N ASN A 15 8.29 -1.17 3.64
CA ASN A 15 8.50 0.21 3.26
C ASN A 15 7.26 1.07 3.57
N GLY A 16 7.46 2.37 3.66
CA GLY A 16 6.37 3.31 3.91
C GLY A 16 6.81 4.75 3.74
N VAL A 17 5.85 5.66 3.68
CA VAL A 17 6.08 7.10 3.64
C VAL A 17 5.65 7.69 4.96
N ILE A 18 6.53 8.48 5.59
CA ILE A 18 6.23 9.22 6.80
C ILE A 18 5.69 10.58 6.39
N VAL A 19 4.48 10.89 6.87
CA VAL A 19 3.80 12.16 6.58
C VAL A 19 3.62 12.93 7.89
N PRO A 20 4.00 14.21 7.95
CA PRO A 20 3.71 15.05 9.10
C PRO A 20 2.22 15.30 9.21
N VAL A 21 1.68 15.19 10.41
CA VAL A 21 0.26 15.45 10.68
C VAL A 21 0.10 16.34 11.92
N SER A 22 -0.90 17.23 11.88
CA SER A 22 -1.32 18.01 13.06
C SER A 22 -2.07 17.12 14.06
N GLU A 23 -2.25 17.61 15.28
CA GLU A 23 -3.07 16.90 16.28
C GLU A 23 -4.50 16.67 15.81
N SER A 24 -5.11 17.63 15.12
CA SER A 24 -6.44 17.45 14.53
C SER A 24 -6.43 16.40 13.42
N GLY A 25 -5.44 16.42 12.52
CA GLY A 25 -5.30 15.41 11.49
C GLY A 25 -5.08 14.01 12.07
N LEU A 26 -4.32 13.91 13.16
CA LEU A 26 -4.14 12.63 13.86
C LEU A 26 -5.45 12.10 14.43
N LYS A 27 -6.29 12.99 14.97
CA LYS A 27 -7.63 12.62 15.43
C LYS A 27 -8.51 12.12 14.29
N ASP A 28 -8.46 12.76 13.12
CA ASP A 28 -9.22 12.32 11.94
C ASP A 28 -8.78 10.92 11.47
N PHE A 29 -7.48 10.61 11.55
CA PHE A 29 -6.97 9.26 11.30
C PHE A 29 -7.46 8.26 12.34
N ASP A 30 -7.43 8.60 13.63
CA ASP A 30 -7.95 7.75 14.70
C ASP A 30 -9.44 7.46 14.50
N ASP A 31 -10.24 8.47 14.23
CA ASP A 31 -11.69 8.35 14.00
C ASP A 31 -12.00 7.48 12.77
N ARG A 32 -11.11 7.45 11.78
CA ARG A 32 -11.23 6.60 10.59
C ARG A 32 -10.79 5.16 10.83
N GLU A 33 -9.65 4.93 11.50
CA GLU A 33 -9.01 3.62 11.55
C GLU A 33 -9.43 2.77 12.76
N LEU A 34 -9.58 3.38 13.93
CA LEU A 34 -9.88 2.64 15.17
C LEU A 34 -11.20 1.87 15.13
N PRO A 35 -12.31 2.41 14.57
CA PRO A 35 -13.58 1.68 14.48
C PRO A 35 -13.51 0.43 13.58
N TYR A 36 -12.59 0.41 12.62
CA TYR A 36 -12.41 -0.73 11.70
C TYR A 36 -11.48 -1.82 12.23
N GLY A 37 -11.07 -1.71 13.48
CA GLY A 37 -10.28 -2.75 14.14
C GLY A 37 -8.78 -2.60 13.99
N TYR A 38 -8.31 -1.40 13.72
CA TYR A 38 -6.90 -1.04 13.81
C TYR A 38 -6.55 -0.54 15.21
N LYS A 39 -5.27 -0.55 15.54
CA LYS A 39 -4.72 0.13 16.71
C LYS A 39 -3.55 0.99 16.25
N ARG A 40 -3.45 2.21 16.78
CA ARG A 40 -2.26 3.03 16.58
C ARG A 40 -1.15 2.57 17.51
N MET A 41 0.06 2.45 16.98
CA MET A 41 1.27 2.16 17.73
C MET A 41 2.36 3.15 17.38
N SER A 42 3.18 3.49 18.36
CA SER A 42 4.39 4.30 18.12
C SER A 42 5.54 3.40 17.67
N ILE A 43 6.25 3.84 16.64
CA ILE A 43 7.48 3.22 16.16
C ILE A 43 8.64 3.97 16.78
N LYS A 44 9.63 3.24 17.29
CA LYS A 44 10.85 3.85 17.83
C LYS A 44 11.73 4.30 16.66
N ARG A 45 12.35 5.47 16.79
CA ARG A 45 13.22 6.02 15.75
C ARG A 45 14.32 5.04 15.30
N ARG A 46 14.86 4.24 16.23
CA ARG A 46 15.87 3.21 15.94
C ARG A 46 15.36 2.04 15.08
N ASP A 47 14.04 1.86 15.00
CA ASP A 47 13.40 0.79 14.24
C ASP A 47 12.97 1.31 12.83
N ILE A 48 13.41 2.53 12.47
CA ILE A 48 13.13 3.16 11.18
C ILE A 48 14.45 3.35 10.45
N GLU A 49 14.59 2.69 9.31
CA GLU A 49 15.64 2.98 8.34
C GLU A 49 15.18 4.10 7.41
N ASP A 50 15.94 5.19 7.40
CA ASP A 50 15.59 6.35 6.60
C ASP A 50 16.41 6.36 5.31
N ILE A 51 15.79 5.86 4.25
CA ILE A 51 16.38 5.80 2.91
C ILE A 51 16.28 7.12 2.14
N SER A 52 15.50 8.09 2.63
CA SER A 52 15.28 9.36 1.94
C SER A 52 16.56 10.20 1.84
N ARG A 53 17.50 10.02 2.76
CA ARG A 53 18.79 10.73 2.78
C ARG A 53 19.66 10.40 1.56
N GLU A 54 19.62 9.18 1.08
CA GLU A 54 20.38 8.75 -0.10
C GLU A 54 19.91 9.48 -1.36
N HIS A 55 18.67 10.03 -1.30
CA HIS A 55 18.04 10.76 -2.40
C HIS A 55 17.93 12.28 -2.14
N GLY A 56 18.69 12.82 -1.18
CA GLY A 56 18.78 14.26 -0.94
C GLY A 56 17.61 14.88 -0.18
N ALA A 57 16.75 14.09 0.42
CA ALA A 57 15.65 14.60 1.25
C ALA A 57 16.14 15.07 2.63
N GLU A 58 15.36 15.95 3.26
CA GLU A 58 15.62 16.41 4.62
C GLU A 58 15.52 15.25 5.62
N GLN A 59 16.26 15.37 6.71
CA GLN A 59 16.19 14.42 7.82
C GLN A 59 14.77 14.27 8.32
N LEU A 60 14.39 13.04 8.68
CA LEU A 60 13.14 12.81 9.41
C LEU A 60 13.07 13.74 10.61
N PRO A 61 11.99 14.53 10.74
CA PRO A 61 11.84 15.45 11.85
C PRO A 61 11.80 14.69 13.18
N ASP A 62 12.25 15.35 14.24
CA ASP A 62 12.05 14.83 15.59
C ASP A 62 10.56 14.71 15.87
N GLY A 63 10.17 13.57 16.42
CA GLY A 63 8.77 13.34 16.73
C GLY A 63 8.45 11.88 16.99
N ILE A 64 7.16 11.64 17.27
CA ILE A 64 6.63 10.30 17.42
C ILE A 64 6.10 9.83 16.07
N VAL A 65 6.68 8.79 15.52
CA VAL A 65 6.15 8.13 14.33
C VAL A 65 5.11 7.12 14.75
N GLY A 66 3.92 7.21 14.16
CA GLY A 66 2.81 6.31 14.43
C GLY A 66 2.43 5.46 13.22
N ILE A 67 1.99 4.24 13.46
CA ILE A 67 1.43 3.34 12.47
C ILE A 67 0.13 2.72 12.97
N TYR A 68 -0.81 2.45 12.07
CA TYR A 68 -2.03 1.71 12.37
C TYR A 68 -1.85 0.24 12.02
N LEU A 69 -1.92 -0.63 13.04
CA LEU A 69 -1.81 -2.07 12.88
C LEU A 69 -3.18 -2.75 12.97
N ALA A 70 -3.46 -3.66 12.07
CA ALA A 70 -4.66 -4.48 12.12
C ALA A 70 -4.64 -5.40 13.36
N LYS A 71 -5.65 -5.29 14.22
CA LYS A 71 -5.79 -6.16 15.42
C LYS A 71 -6.04 -7.62 15.03
N LYS A 72 -6.75 -7.84 13.93
CA LYS A 72 -7.09 -9.16 13.39
C LYS A 72 -6.99 -9.09 11.87
N PRO A 73 -5.81 -9.29 11.28
CA PRO A 73 -5.65 -9.30 9.83
C PRO A 73 -6.52 -10.41 9.22
N ARG A 74 -7.16 -10.12 8.11
CA ARG A 74 -8.01 -11.05 7.38
C ARG A 74 -7.47 -11.26 5.99
N CYS A 75 -7.32 -12.52 5.60
CA CYS A 75 -6.95 -12.84 4.23
C CYS A 75 -8.07 -12.50 3.24
N PRO A 76 -7.70 -12.12 2.00
CA PRO A 76 -8.65 -11.98 0.90
C PRO A 76 -9.47 -13.27 0.69
N SER A 77 -10.71 -13.12 0.27
CA SER A 77 -11.64 -14.22 0.04
C SER A 77 -12.49 -13.97 -1.21
N LYS A 78 -13.23 -14.98 -1.68
CA LYS A 78 -14.15 -14.79 -2.81
C LYS A 78 -15.18 -13.67 -2.59
N LYS A 79 -15.63 -13.48 -1.35
CA LYS A 79 -16.54 -12.37 -0.98
C LYS A 79 -15.84 -11.02 -0.95
N ASN A 80 -14.60 -11.01 -0.52
CA ASN A 80 -13.77 -9.82 -0.40
C ASN A 80 -12.41 -10.11 -1.08
N PRO A 81 -12.34 -10.09 -2.42
CA PRO A 81 -11.09 -10.34 -3.14
C PRO A 81 -10.17 -9.13 -3.08
N ILE A 82 -8.92 -9.33 -3.47
CA ILE A 82 -8.03 -8.23 -3.87
C ILE A 82 -8.68 -7.56 -5.08
N ALA A 83 -8.79 -6.22 -5.05
CA ALA A 83 -9.31 -5.44 -6.17
C ALA A 83 -8.14 -4.76 -6.90
N GLN A 84 -8.02 -4.98 -8.22
CA GLN A 84 -6.99 -4.34 -9.02
C GLN A 84 -7.07 -2.82 -8.92
N SER A 85 -8.27 -2.25 -8.94
CA SER A 85 -8.46 -0.80 -8.82
C SER A 85 -7.88 -0.21 -7.53
N TYR A 86 -7.90 -0.94 -6.43
CA TYR A 86 -7.28 -0.51 -5.18
C TYR A 86 -5.75 -0.61 -5.23
N LEU A 87 -5.24 -1.70 -5.79
CA LEU A 87 -3.81 -1.91 -5.97
C LEU A 87 -3.20 -0.90 -6.92
N ASP A 88 -3.91 -0.54 -7.99
CA ASP A 88 -3.49 0.50 -8.92
C ASP A 88 -3.25 1.85 -8.22
N VAL A 89 -4.11 2.23 -7.27
CA VAL A 89 -3.94 3.47 -6.50
C VAL A 89 -2.68 3.42 -5.64
N ILE A 90 -2.43 2.29 -4.98
CA ILE A 90 -1.24 2.11 -4.13
C ILE A 90 0.03 2.19 -4.99
N LEU A 91 0.13 1.37 -6.03
CA LEU A 91 1.33 1.31 -6.87
C LEU A 91 1.55 2.60 -7.66
N ALA A 92 0.48 3.27 -8.11
CA ALA A 92 0.60 4.59 -8.72
C ALA A 92 1.15 5.64 -7.73
N GLY A 93 0.80 5.52 -6.46
CA GLY A 93 1.38 6.33 -5.37
C GLY A 93 2.87 6.03 -5.19
N CYS A 94 3.26 4.75 -5.16
CA CYS A 94 4.67 4.36 -5.09
C CYS A 94 5.47 4.95 -6.25
N PHE A 95 5.04 4.77 -7.49
CA PHE A 95 5.68 5.37 -8.67
C PHE A 95 5.67 6.91 -8.66
N GLY A 96 4.82 7.54 -7.87
CA GLY A 96 4.75 8.99 -7.69
C GLY A 96 5.85 9.56 -6.79
N LEU A 97 6.66 8.72 -6.12
CA LEU A 97 7.76 9.17 -5.26
C LEU A 97 9.00 9.67 -6.04
N GLY A 98 8.95 9.66 -7.36
CA GLY A 98 10.05 10.06 -8.24
C GLY A 98 10.66 8.87 -9.00
N ASP A 99 11.35 9.16 -10.09
CA ASP A 99 11.78 8.12 -11.03
C ASP A 99 12.80 7.16 -10.40
N ASP A 100 13.70 7.65 -9.55
CA ASP A 100 14.77 6.84 -8.95
C ASP A 100 14.30 5.98 -7.77
N ILE A 101 13.31 6.48 -7.01
CA ILE A 101 12.82 5.82 -5.80
C ILE A 101 11.55 5.00 -6.09
N GLY A 102 10.68 5.54 -6.93
CA GLY A 102 9.32 5.04 -7.09
C GLY A 102 9.24 3.62 -7.60
N GLU A 103 10.15 3.20 -8.49
CA GLU A 103 10.17 1.83 -8.99
C GLU A 103 10.66 0.84 -7.94
N ALA A 104 11.79 1.14 -7.28
CA ALA A 104 12.31 0.32 -6.20
C ALA A 104 11.31 0.20 -5.05
N PHE A 105 10.63 1.30 -4.71
CA PHE A 105 9.61 1.33 -3.67
C PHE A 105 8.39 0.49 -4.04
N ALA A 106 7.93 0.56 -5.29
CA ALA A 106 6.83 -0.27 -5.79
C ALA A 106 7.20 -1.76 -5.83
N GLN A 107 8.42 -2.09 -6.22
CA GLN A 107 8.93 -3.45 -6.22
C GLN A 107 8.96 -4.02 -4.80
N GLU A 108 9.59 -3.32 -3.85
CA GLU A 108 9.67 -3.74 -2.45
C GLU A 108 8.28 -3.90 -1.83
N PHE A 109 7.33 -3.01 -2.16
CA PHE A 109 5.94 -3.15 -1.73
C PHE A 109 5.34 -4.48 -2.18
N VAL A 110 5.54 -4.88 -3.44
CA VAL A 110 5.02 -6.16 -3.95
C VAL A 110 5.71 -7.34 -3.29
N GLU A 111 7.03 -7.29 -3.13
CA GLU A 111 7.83 -8.38 -2.55
C GLU A 111 7.55 -8.60 -1.07
N THR A 112 7.29 -7.54 -0.31
CA THR A 112 7.01 -7.62 1.13
C THR A 112 5.53 -7.83 1.45
N THR A 113 4.64 -7.67 0.48
CA THR A 113 3.19 -7.90 0.66
C THR A 113 2.85 -9.37 0.50
N GLN A 114 2.06 -9.90 1.43
CA GLN A 114 1.60 -11.29 1.42
C GLN A 114 0.17 -11.41 0.91
N GLY A 115 -0.19 -12.64 0.52
CA GLY A 115 -1.57 -12.98 0.16
C GLY A 115 -1.90 -12.85 -1.32
N TRP A 116 -0.92 -12.74 -2.19
CA TRP A 116 -1.11 -12.70 -3.63
C TRP A 116 -1.72 -13.98 -4.21
N ASP A 117 -1.60 -15.11 -3.52
CA ASP A 117 -2.21 -16.41 -3.85
C ASP A 117 -3.73 -16.45 -3.62
N LYS A 118 -4.30 -15.41 -3.06
CA LYS A 118 -5.71 -15.33 -2.68
C LYS A 118 -6.59 -14.80 -3.83
N PRO A 119 -7.93 -14.92 -3.72
CA PRO A 119 -8.83 -14.40 -4.74
C PRO A 119 -8.56 -12.96 -5.11
N TRP A 120 -8.35 -12.71 -6.39
CA TRP A 120 -8.04 -11.40 -6.95
C TRP A 120 -8.90 -11.15 -8.19
N VAL A 121 -9.44 -9.96 -8.31
CA VAL A 121 -10.30 -9.53 -9.41
C VAL A 121 -9.70 -8.32 -10.13
N ASN A 122 -9.61 -8.41 -11.46
CA ASN A 122 -9.35 -7.25 -12.29
C ASN A 122 -10.69 -6.53 -12.53
N ASP A 123 -10.89 -5.47 -11.77
CA ASP A 123 -12.10 -4.64 -11.76
C ASP A 123 -11.88 -3.27 -12.43
N ARG A 124 -10.84 -3.11 -13.25
CA ARG A 124 -10.54 -1.81 -13.91
C ARG A 124 -11.67 -1.32 -14.80
N ALA A 125 -12.44 -2.22 -15.41
CA ALA A 125 -13.59 -1.84 -16.23
C ALA A 125 -14.75 -1.25 -15.41
N LYS A 126 -14.90 -1.70 -14.15
CA LYS A 126 -15.90 -1.22 -13.19
C LYS A 126 -15.30 -1.22 -11.79
N PRO A 127 -14.49 -0.22 -11.46
CA PRO A 127 -13.70 -0.23 -10.23
C PRO A 127 -14.55 -0.25 -8.99
N ARG A 128 -14.15 -1.13 -8.09
CA ARG A 128 -14.69 -1.19 -6.74
C ARG A 128 -14.12 -0.10 -5.84
N TYR A 129 -12.96 0.44 -6.22
CA TYR A 129 -12.34 1.56 -5.54
C TYR A 129 -12.50 2.83 -6.39
N PRO A 130 -13.46 3.71 -6.06
CA PRO A 130 -13.97 4.73 -6.98
C PRO A 130 -12.98 5.86 -7.33
N ARG A 131 -11.87 5.98 -6.62
CA ARG A 131 -10.86 7.04 -6.87
C ARG A 131 -9.89 6.72 -8.00
N SER A 132 -9.90 5.49 -8.51
CA SER A 132 -8.86 5.02 -9.41
C SER A 132 -9.03 5.45 -10.87
N ILE A 133 -10.24 5.72 -11.34
CA ILE A 133 -10.49 5.90 -12.78
C ILE A 133 -10.48 7.34 -13.24
N ALA A 134 -10.85 8.29 -12.40
CA ALA A 134 -10.92 9.69 -12.80
C ALA A 134 -9.55 10.36 -12.95
N ASP A 135 -8.47 9.65 -12.57
CA ASP A 135 -7.12 10.18 -12.62
C ASP A 135 -6.40 9.68 -13.89
N VAL A 136 -6.20 10.59 -14.84
CA VAL A 136 -5.46 10.34 -16.10
C VAL A 136 -4.04 9.81 -15.81
N SER A 137 -3.43 10.22 -14.67
CA SER A 137 -2.12 9.75 -14.24
C SER A 137 -2.12 8.25 -13.93
N LEU A 138 -3.22 7.73 -13.42
CA LEU A 138 -3.38 6.32 -13.09
C LEU A 138 -3.46 5.44 -14.34
N ALA A 139 -4.22 5.89 -15.35
CA ALA A 139 -4.31 5.19 -16.63
C ALA A 139 -2.94 5.12 -17.32
N ALA A 140 -2.16 6.20 -17.26
CA ALA A 140 -0.79 6.23 -17.81
C ALA A 140 0.17 5.26 -17.08
N LYS A 141 -0.04 5.02 -15.79
CA LYS A 141 0.76 4.10 -14.98
C LYS A 141 0.31 2.64 -15.07
N ALA A 142 -0.87 2.36 -15.61
CA ALA A 142 -1.45 1.02 -15.61
C ALA A 142 -0.57 -0.02 -16.29
N ALA A 143 0.05 0.32 -17.42
CA ALA A 143 0.97 -0.56 -18.13
C ALA A 143 2.21 -0.89 -17.29
N LYS A 144 2.79 0.12 -16.65
CA LYS A 144 3.96 -0.06 -15.77
C LYS A 144 3.62 -0.90 -14.52
N ILE A 145 2.41 -0.74 -13.98
CA ILE A 145 1.90 -1.56 -12.88
C ILE A 145 1.74 -3.02 -13.33
N ASP A 146 1.17 -3.24 -14.51
CA ASP A 146 0.98 -4.59 -15.04
C ASP A 146 2.33 -5.28 -15.29
N GLU A 147 3.29 -4.59 -15.90
CA GLU A 147 4.64 -5.09 -16.10
C GLU A 147 5.33 -5.50 -14.78
N LEU A 148 5.23 -4.63 -13.75
CA LEU A 148 5.79 -4.92 -12.43
C LEU A 148 5.17 -6.18 -11.81
N LEU A 149 3.83 -6.27 -11.81
CA LEU A 149 3.10 -7.38 -11.19
C LEU A 149 3.33 -8.70 -11.96
N GLU A 150 3.34 -8.66 -13.29
CA GLU A 150 3.60 -9.82 -14.12
C GLU A 150 5.04 -10.34 -13.94
N ARG A 151 6.00 -9.45 -13.76
CA ARG A 151 7.40 -9.78 -13.50
C ARG A 151 7.62 -10.40 -12.12
N LEU A 152 7.01 -9.84 -11.08
CA LEU A 152 7.30 -10.24 -9.69
C LEU A 152 6.41 -11.38 -9.19
N ILE A 153 5.15 -11.42 -9.61
CA ILE A 153 4.14 -12.37 -9.14
C ILE A 153 3.33 -12.97 -10.30
N PRO A 154 3.97 -13.52 -11.36
CA PRO A 154 3.30 -13.94 -12.59
C PRO A 154 2.15 -14.92 -12.35
N ASP A 155 2.32 -15.88 -11.47
CA ASP A 155 1.31 -16.89 -11.16
C ASP A 155 0.03 -16.30 -10.57
N ALA A 156 0.17 -15.35 -9.67
CA ALA A 156 -0.96 -14.67 -9.05
C ALA A 156 -1.61 -13.69 -10.03
N TYR A 157 -0.79 -12.93 -10.75
CA TYR A 157 -1.23 -11.96 -11.73
C TYR A 157 -2.08 -12.61 -12.84
N ASN A 158 -1.64 -13.75 -13.38
CA ASN A 158 -2.32 -14.45 -14.48
C ASN A 158 -3.59 -15.22 -14.03
N LYS A 159 -3.72 -15.52 -12.74
CA LYS A 159 -4.92 -16.17 -12.16
C LYS A 159 -6.04 -15.21 -11.79
N ARG A 160 -5.87 -13.90 -11.99
CA ARG A 160 -6.90 -12.91 -11.69
C ARG A 160 -8.18 -13.18 -12.48
N SER A 161 -9.32 -13.14 -11.80
CA SER A 161 -10.62 -13.16 -12.49
C SER A 161 -10.95 -11.78 -13.05
N THR A 162 -11.68 -11.73 -14.16
CA THR A 162 -12.25 -10.48 -14.69
C THR A 162 -13.58 -10.19 -14.02
N SER A 163 -13.81 -8.93 -13.66
CA SER A 163 -15.11 -8.48 -13.19
C SER A 163 -16.08 -8.43 -14.38
N SER A 164 -17.15 -9.19 -14.31
CA SER A 164 -18.27 -9.09 -15.24
C SER A 164 -19.10 -7.84 -14.95
#